data_846717deeaebfc6196a8bbe3dd3f8374
#
_entry.id   846717deeaebfc6196a8bbe3dd3f8374
#
_cell.length_a   1.000
_cell.length_b   1.000
_cell.length_c   1.000
_cell.angle_alpha   90.00
_cell.angle_beta   90.00
_cell.angle_gamma   90.00
#
_symmetry.space_group_name_H-M   'P 1'
#
loop_
_entity.id
_entity.type
_entity.pdbx_description
1 polymer ?
#
loop_
_entity_poly.entity_id
_entity_poly.type
_entity_poly.pdbx_seq_one_letter_code
_entity_poly.pdbx_strand_id
1 'polypeptide(L)'
;MEVSKTHENRWIILGIMSLSLVIVMLNNVTLNVALPEMSKDLQANNSDLQWIVDSYALIFGGMLLVMGALGDRFGRKRALQLGLVLLGLASAAAAFYADSSNDVIMARATMGFGAALVMPATLSIVIVVFPR
;
A
#
# COMPACT_ATOMS: atom_id res chain seq x y z
N MET A 1 16.34 9.34 -25.84
CA MET A 1 15.27 10.30 -25.64
C MET A 1 14.54 10.14 -24.30
N GLU A 2 14.15 8.94 -23.91
CA GLU A 2 13.47 8.72 -22.63
C GLU A 2 14.33 9.03 -21.40
N VAL A 3 15.59 8.68 -21.43
CA VAL A 3 16.53 8.91 -20.30
C VAL A 3 16.71 10.41 -20.02
N SER A 4 16.74 11.23 -21.05
CA SER A 4 16.87 12.69 -20.91
C SER A 4 15.67 13.32 -20.20
N LYS A 5 14.45 12.94 -20.59
CA LYS A 5 13.21 13.43 -19.96
C LYS A 5 13.08 12.96 -18.51
N THR A 6 13.57 11.76 -18.21
CA THR A 6 13.56 11.22 -16.85
C THR A 6 14.45 12.07 -15.92
N HIS A 7 15.61 12.53 -16.41
CA HIS A 7 16.50 13.38 -15.63
C HIS A 7 15.96 14.81 -15.43
N GLU A 8 15.27 15.36 -16.41
CA GLU A 8 14.62 16.67 -16.28
C GLU A 8 13.51 16.64 -15.24
N ASN A 9 12.73 15.55 -15.18
CA ASN A 9 11.58 15.41 -14.30
C ASN A 9 11.88 14.68 -12.98
N ARG A 10 13.16 14.47 -12.65
CA ARG A 10 13.56 13.70 -11.47
C ARG A 10 12.94 14.18 -10.16
N TRP A 11 12.80 15.49 -10.01
CA TRP A 11 12.20 16.06 -8.80
C TRP A 11 10.70 15.81 -8.70
N ILE A 12 10.01 15.83 -9.84
CA ILE A 12 8.58 15.49 -9.91
C ILE A 12 8.40 14.00 -9.57
N ILE A 13 9.24 13.14 -10.12
CA ILE A 13 9.23 11.70 -9.84
C ILE A 13 9.47 11.46 -8.35
N LEU A 14 10.45 12.12 -7.75
CA LEU A 14 10.72 12.03 -6.33
C LEU A 14 9.52 12.46 -5.49
N GLY A 15 8.85 13.55 -5.88
CA GLY A 15 7.63 14.02 -5.23
C GLY A 15 6.51 12.98 -5.26
N ILE A 16 6.28 12.37 -6.43
CA ILE A 16 5.27 11.32 -6.60
C ILE A 16 5.61 10.08 -5.76
N MET A 17 6.87 9.66 -5.76
CA MET A 17 7.32 8.51 -4.98
C MET A 17 7.18 8.77 -3.48
N SER A 18 7.56 9.96 -3.03
CA SER A 18 7.41 10.35 -1.62
C SER A 18 5.95 10.39 -1.21
N LEU A 19 5.08 10.93 -2.06
CA LEU A 19 3.63 10.94 -1.81
C LEU A 19 3.05 9.52 -1.71
N SER A 20 3.49 8.62 -2.57
CA SER A 20 3.07 7.21 -2.54
C SER A 20 3.43 6.55 -1.21
N LEU A 21 4.64 6.78 -0.70
CA LEU A 21 5.08 6.25 0.59
C LEU A 21 4.29 6.87 1.76
N VAL A 22 4.01 8.17 1.68
CA VAL A 22 3.20 8.87 2.69
C VAL A 22 1.79 8.27 2.74
N ILE A 23 1.19 7.96 1.60
CA ILE A 23 -0.14 7.32 1.52
C ILE A 23 -0.10 5.96 2.23
N VAL A 24 0.91 5.14 1.99
CA VAL A 24 1.07 3.85 2.66
C VAL A 24 1.19 4.02 4.18
N MET A 25 2.00 4.98 4.63
CA MET A 25 2.17 5.27 6.06
C MET A 25 0.90 5.80 6.71
N LEU A 26 0.24 6.75 6.06
CA LEU A 26 -1.02 7.33 6.56
C LEU A 26 -2.11 6.28 6.72
N ASN A 27 -2.16 5.31 5.81
CA ASN A 27 -3.12 4.21 5.89
C ASN A 27 -3.02 3.48 7.24
N ASN A 28 -1.80 3.20 7.70
CA ASN A 28 -1.58 2.52 8.98
C ASN A 28 -1.88 3.42 10.19
N VAL A 29 -1.48 4.69 10.14
CA VAL A 29 -1.74 5.64 11.22
C VAL A 29 -3.25 5.87 11.37
N THR A 30 -3.94 6.07 10.26
CA THR A 30 -5.39 6.30 10.24
C THR A 30 -6.13 5.10 10.84
N LEU A 31 -5.69 3.89 10.52
CA LEU A 31 -6.29 2.68 11.10
C LEU A 31 -6.20 2.67 12.63
N ASN A 32 -5.02 2.96 13.17
CA ASN A 32 -4.82 2.96 14.63
C ASN A 32 -5.74 3.96 15.34
N VAL A 33 -5.98 5.11 14.72
CA VAL A 33 -6.92 6.11 15.23
C VAL A 33 -8.37 5.63 15.12
N ALA A 34 -8.69 4.90 14.07
CA ALA A 34 -10.05 4.41 13.79
C ALA A 34 -10.43 3.15 14.57
N LEU A 35 -9.47 2.40 15.14
CA LEU A 35 -9.73 1.14 15.84
C LEU A 35 -10.79 1.24 16.96
N PRO A 36 -10.77 2.25 17.86
CA PRO A 36 -11.80 2.36 18.89
C PRO A 36 -13.21 2.54 18.32
N GLU A 37 -13.35 3.32 17.25
CA GLU A 37 -14.63 3.51 16.56
C GLU A 37 -15.10 2.23 15.90
N MET A 38 -14.20 1.53 15.21
CA MET A 38 -14.49 0.23 14.59
C MET A 38 -14.93 -0.81 15.61
N SER A 39 -14.33 -0.82 16.79
CA SER A 39 -14.72 -1.73 17.87
C SER A 39 -16.19 -1.54 18.27
N LYS A 40 -16.65 -0.31 18.29
CA LYS A 40 -18.05 0.02 18.64
C LYS A 40 -19.01 -0.25 17.48
N ASP A 41 -18.66 0.23 16.27
CA ASP A 41 -19.54 0.17 15.10
C ASP A 41 -19.72 -1.26 14.57
N LEU A 42 -18.65 -2.07 14.58
CA LEU A 42 -18.65 -3.43 14.08
C LEU A 42 -18.90 -4.48 15.17
N GLN A 43 -19.03 -4.06 16.44
CA GLN A 43 -19.09 -4.96 17.58
C GLN A 43 -17.94 -5.98 17.58
N ALA A 44 -16.76 -5.51 17.19
CA ALA A 44 -15.56 -6.33 17.03
C ALA A 44 -14.97 -6.67 18.42
N ASN A 45 -14.60 -7.94 18.59
CA ASN A 45 -13.87 -8.37 19.79
C ASN A 45 -12.37 -8.10 19.63
N ASN A 46 -11.57 -8.34 20.67
CA ASN A 46 -10.13 -8.11 20.63
C ASN A 46 -9.42 -8.93 19.55
N SER A 47 -9.87 -10.15 19.29
CA SER A 47 -9.33 -11.00 18.22
C SER A 47 -9.59 -10.38 16.83
N ASP A 48 -10.79 -9.87 16.59
CA ASP A 48 -11.14 -9.22 15.33
C ASP A 48 -10.26 -7.98 15.08
N LEU A 49 -10.08 -7.14 16.11
CA LEU A 49 -9.23 -5.95 16.02
C LEU A 49 -7.78 -6.33 15.73
N GLN A 50 -7.28 -7.37 16.37
CA GLN A 50 -5.93 -7.87 16.12
C GLN A 50 -5.78 -8.35 14.68
N TRP A 51 -6.73 -9.08 14.14
CA TRP A 51 -6.71 -9.53 12.75
C TRP A 51 -6.81 -8.37 11.75
N ILE A 52 -7.57 -7.33 12.07
CA ILE A 52 -7.64 -6.12 11.24
C ILE A 52 -6.26 -5.48 11.08
N VAL A 53 -5.48 -5.40 12.16
CA VAL A 53 -4.12 -4.86 12.12
C VAL A 53 -3.16 -5.84 11.48
N ASP A 54 -3.17 -7.09 11.92
CA ASP A 54 -2.16 -8.09 11.56
C ASP A 54 -2.30 -8.60 10.13
N SER A 55 -3.51 -8.65 9.58
CA SER A 55 -3.74 -9.10 8.20
C SER A 55 -2.95 -8.27 7.20
N TYR A 56 -2.93 -6.95 7.36
CA TYR A 56 -2.12 -6.07 6.53
C TYR A 56 -0.63 -6.37 6.68
N ALA A 57 -0.13 -6.39 7.91
CA ALA A 57 1.28 -6.61 8.19
C ALA A 57 1.77 -7.97 7.71
N LEU A 58 0.95 -9.01 7.88
CA LEU A 58 1.25 -10.38 7.49
C LEU A 58 1.37 -10.52 5.97
N ILE A 59 0.39 -10.03 5.24
CA ILE A 59 0.38 -10.04 3.78
C ILE A 59 1.51 -9.15 3.24
N PHE A 60 1.66 -7.95 3.77
CA PHE A 60 2.72 -7.03 3.38
C PHE A 60 4.10 -7.66 3.54
N GLY A 61 4.42 -8.17 4.73
CA GLY A 61 5.72 -8.78 5.01
C GLY A 61 5.95 -10.07 4.24
N GLY A 62 4.94 -10.94 4.17
CA GLY A 62 5.03 -12.21 3.46
C GLY A 62 5.15 -12.07 1.95
N MET A 63 4.53 -11.04 1.37
CA MET A 63 4.50 -10.83 -0.08
C MET A 63 5.54 -9.83 -0.58
N LEU A 64 6.27 -9.16 0.30
CA LEU A 64 7.19 -8.09 -0.07
C LEU A 64 8.23 -8.54 -1.10
N LEU A 65 8.86 -9.68 -0.86
CA LEU A 65 9.88 -10.23 -1.77
C LEU A 65 9.27 -10.71 -3.09
N VAL A 66 8.12 -11.38 -3.03
CA VAL A 66 7.42 -11.88 -4.22
C VAL A 66 6.95 -10.73 -5.09
N MET A 67 6.36 -9.71 -4.49
CA MET A 67 5.87 -8.53 -5.21
C MET A 67 7.02 -7.69 -5.75
N GLY A 68 8.14 -7.62 -5.04
CA GLY A 68 9.37 -7.00 -5.53
C GLY A 68 9.90 -7.69 -6.79
N ALA A 69 9.96 -9.02 -6.76
CA ALA A 69 10.37 -9.81 -7.93
C ALA A 69 9.42 -9.64 -9.12
N LEU A 70 8.11 -9.62 -8.87
CA LEU A 70 7.11 -9.38 -9.91
C LEU A 70 7.25 -7.98 -10.51
N GLY A 71 7.50 -6.97 -9.68
CA GLY A 71 7.73 -5.61 -10.13
C GLY A 71 8.97 -5.49 -11.02
N ASP A 72 10.05 -6.19 -10.66
CA ASP A 72 11.26 -6.23 -11.46
C ASP A 72 11.05 -6.94 -12.81
N ARG A 73 10.21 -7.97 -12.83
CA ARG A 73 9.91 -8.75 -14.04
C ARG A 73 8.93 -8.05 -14.99
N PHE A 74 7.85 -7.46 -14.46
CA PHE A 74 6.76 -6.89 -15.25
C PHE A 74 6.82 -5.37 -15.41
N GLY A 75 7.73 -4.72 -14.74
CA GLY A 75 7.94 -3.28 -14.79
C GLY A 75 7.56 -2.58 -13.48
N ARG A 76 8.48 -1.76 -13.01
CA ARG A 76 8.37 -1.04 -11.73
C ARG A 76 7.22 -0.03 -11.73
N LYS A 77 7.06 0.69 -12.84
CA LYS A 77 5.98 1.66 -13.02
C LYS A 77 4.60 1.00 -12.95
N ARG A 78 4.45 -0.15 -13.63
CA ARG A 78 3.20 -0.92 -13.61
C ARG A 78 2.90 -1.48 -12.21
N ALA A 79 3.92 -1.99 -11.54
CA ALA A 79 3.79 -2.49 -10.17
C ALA A 79 3.34 -1.37 -9.23
N LEU A 80 3.91 -0.18 -9.33
CA LEU A 80 3.52 0.98 -8.55
C LEU A 80 2.06 1.37 -8.81
N GLN A 81 1.66 1.45 -10.06
CA GLN A 81 0.29 1.80 -10.44
C GLN A 81 -0.72 0.78 -9.92
N LEU A 82 -0.44 -0.52 -10.10
CA LEU A 82 -1.30 -1.59 -9.59
C LEU A 82 -1.40 -1.55 -8.07
N GLY A 83 -0.29 -1.35 -7.38
CA GLY A 83 -0.25 -1.25 -5.93
C GLY A 83 -1.09 -0.09 -5.40
N LEU A 84 -0.98 1.08 -6.01
CA LEU A 84 -1.77 2.26 -5.63
C LEU A 84 -3.26 2.07 -5.94
N VAL A 85 -3.60 1.45 -7.07
CA VAL A 85 -4.99 1.14 -7.42
C VAL A 85 -5.59 0.15 -6.41
N LEU A 86 -4.87 -0.91 -6.05
CA LEU A 86 -5.31 -1.88 -5.04
C LEU A 86 -5.52 -1.22 -3.68
N LEU A 87 -4.59 -0.37 -3.25
CA LEU A 87 -4.72 0.39 -2.00
C LEU A 87 -5.97 1.27 -2.01
N GLY A 88 -6.15 2.03 -3.07
CA GLY A 88 -7.29 2.94 -3.23
C GLY A 88 -8.63 2.20 -3.26
N LEU A 89 -8.73 1.15 -4.06
CA LEU A 89 -9.95 0.35 -4.17
C LEU A 89 -10.28 -0.39 -2.86
N ALA A 90 -9.29 -0.98 -2.22
CA ALA A 90 -9.49 -1.67 -0.95
C ALA A 90 -9.89 -0.70 0.16
N SER A 91 -9.27 0.48 0.20
CA SER A 91 -9.63 1.54 1.16
C SER A 91 -11.05 2.04 0.93
N ALA A 92 -11.45 2.26 -0.32
CA ALA A 92 -12.81 2.67 -0.65
C ALA A 92 -13.83 1.57 -0.31
N ALA A 93 -13.53 0.32 -0.60
CA ALA A 93 -14.39 -0.80 -0.23
C ALA A 93 -14.57 -0.92 1.28
N ALA A 94 -13.49 -0.75 2.04
CA ALA A 94 -13.55 -0.75 3.51
C ALA A 94 -14.40 0.42 4.04
N ALA A 95 -14.29 1.59 3.44
CA ALA A 95 -15.02 2.78 3.87
C ALA A 95 -16.51 2.71 3.57
N PHE A 96 -16.89 2.16 2.42
CA PHE A 96 -18.28 2.24 1.91
C PHE A 96 -19.05 0.92 2.01
N TYR A 97 -18.40 -0.23 1.97
CA TYR A 97 -19.05 -1.54 1.88
C TYR A 97 -18.77 -2.47 3.05
N ALA A 98 -17.89 -2.10 3.98
CA ALA A 98 -17.57 -2.95 5.12
C ALA A 98 -18.66 -2.88 6.17
N ASP A 99 -19.40 -3.98 6.36
CA ASP A 99 -20.48 -4.10 7.36
C ASP A 99 -20.06 -4.98 8.55
N SER A 100 -18.96 -5.72 8.42
CA SER A 100 -18.48 -6.65 9.45
C SER A 100 -16.97 -6.58 9.60
N SER A 101 -16.44 -7.13 10.71
CA SER A 101 -15.00 -7.25 10.94
C SER A 101 -14.30 -8.05 9.83
N ASN A 102 -14.94 -9.11 9.33
CA ASN A 102 -14.39 -9.92 8.24
C ASN A 102 -14.19 -9.10 6.96
N ASP A 103 -15.12 -8.22 6.62
CA ASP A 103 -14.99 -7.34 5.46
C ASP A 103 -13.78 -6.41 5.59
N VAL A 104 -13.56 -5.85 6.77
CA VAL A 104 -12.40 -5.01 7.06
C VAL A 104 -11.10 -5.81 6.99
N ILE A 105 -11.08 -7.02 7.54
CA ILE A 105 -9.90 -7.92 7.49
C ILE A 105 -9.53 -8.24 6.04
N MET A 106 -10.50 -8.57 5.21
CA MET A 106 -10.27 -8.84 3.78
C MET A 106 -9.74 -7.61 3.04
N ALA A 107 -10.31 -6.43 3.32
CA ALA A 107 -9.84 -5.18 2.75
C ALA A 107 -8.38 -4.88 3.18
N ARG A 108 -8.07 -5.09 4.45
CA ARG A 108 -6.71 -4.90 4.98
C ARG A 108 -5.70 -5.86 4.33
N ALA A 109 -6.06 -7.11 4.13
CA ALA A 109 -5.21 -8.07 3.43
C ALA A 109 -4.93 -7.61 1.99
N THR A 110 -5.94 -7.12 1.28
CA THR A 110 -5.79 -6.56 -0.08
C THR A 110 -4.90 -5.31 -0.07
N MET A 111 -5.04 -4.43 0.92
CA MET A 111 -4.16 -3.28 1.10
C MET A 111 -2.70 -3.71 1.30
N GLY A 112 -2.47 -4.81 2.02
CA GLY A 112 -1.14 -5.38 2.22
C GLY A 112 -0.47 -5.79 0.91
N PHE A 113 -1.21 -6.41 -0.01
CA PHE A 113 -0.73 -6.70 -1.37
C PHE A 113 -0.35 -5.42 -2.12
N GLY A 114 -1.21 -4.41 -2.08
CA GLY A 114 -0.94 -3.14 -2.73
C GLY A 114 0.32 -2.47 -2.19
N ALA A 115 0.47 -2.40 -0.88
CA ALA A 115 1.65 -1.82 -0.24
C ALA A 115 2.92 -2.61 -0.55
N ALA A 116 2.84 -3.95 -0.63
CA ALA A 116 3.96 -4.81 -0.99
C ALA A 116 4.43 -4.58 -2.44
N LEU A 117 3.55 -4.14 -3.33
CA LEU A 117 3.90 -3.69 -4.69
C LEU A 117 4.52 -2.29 -4.70
N VAL A 118 3.96 -1.37 -3.92
CA VAL A 118 4.38 0.04 -3.91
C VAL A 118 5.78 0.23 -3.35
N MET A 119 6.12 -0.42 -2.25
CA MET A 119 7.40 -0.20 -1.56
C MET A 119 8.62 -0.55 -2.41
N PRO A 120 8.78 -1.78 -2.93
CA PRO A 120 9.95 -2.12 -3.75
C PRO A 120 10.00 -1.30 -5.05
N ALA A 121 8.85 -1.06 -5.68
CA ALA A 121 8.75 -0.28 -6.90
C ALA A 121 9.24 1.16 -6.69
N THR A 122 8.84 1.78 -5.59
CA THR A 122 9.24 3.14 -5.23
C THR A 122 10.75 3.24 -5.04
N LEU A 123 11.33 2.35 -4.25
CA LEU A 123 12.77 2.33 -4.00
C LEU A 123 13.56 2.11 -5.29
N SER A 124 13.13 1.18 -6.12
CA SER A 124 13.77 0.87 -7.38
C SER A 124 13.75 2.05 -8.35
N ILE A 125 12.63 2.75 -8.44
CA ILE A 125 12.50 3.92 -9.32
C ILE A 125 13.41 5.06 -8.84
N VAL A 126 13.45 5.32 -7.54
CA VAL A 126 14.29 6.37 -6.97
C VAL A 126 15.78 6.09 -7.23
N ILE A 127 16.22 4.85 -7.05
CA ILE A 127 17.62 4.46 -7.29
C ILE A 127 18.01 4.67 -8.76
N VAL A 128 17.10 4.40 -9.69
CA VAL A 128 17.36 4.58 -11.13
C VAL A 128 17.40 6.06 -11.51
N VAL A 129 16.51 6.88 -10.94
CA VAL A 129 16.39 8.31 -11.25
C VAL A 129 17.54 9.13 -10.63
N PHE A 130 18.03 8.70 -9.46
CA PHE A 130 19.14 9.36 -8.75
C PHE A 130 20.34 8.40 -8.61
N PRO A 131 21.06 8.09 -9.71
CA PRO A 131 22.26 7.27 -9.60
C PRO A 131 23.35 7.99 -8.83
N ARG A 132 24.19 7.23 -8.10
CA ARG A 132 25.36 7.75 -7.38
C ARG A 132 26.47 8.15 -8.34
#